data_94aa97a1d53531d143eec26e5577e08f
#
_entry.id   94aa97a1d53531d143eec26e5577e08f
#
_cell.length_a   1.000
_cell.length_b   1.000
_cell.length_c   1.000
_cell.angle_alpha   90.00
_cell.angle_beta   90.00
_cell.angle_gamma   90.00
#
_symmetry.space_group_name_H-M   'P 1'
#
loop_
_entity.id
_entity.type
_entity.pdbx_description
1 polymer ?
#
loop_
_entity_poly.entity_id
_entity_poly.type
_entity_poly.pdbx_seq_one_letter_code
_entity_poly.pdbx_strand_id
1 'polypeptide(L)'
;MDKSQYLLELEIDQLRHRIESEPQQVLAVAEQCLSRATQLGFSDGILQSLIIMSRCLWCNMDYRRGLKTIKQAFTYQNSLDTDDYLPEILHVHALHFWGQAKYYTAQQFWINALEQAALVDENEILIECLIGLGNVWRITNEYKLAASTHELAVKVANNTRIHWLEGKARILWAWDLYLLEQYVDMLTVLDGAEEVLRGHSDRTWQAEVWDFRGLALLGLERLADAEDATQRAHELAVKHDLVWMKAHSYISRARLELLRKNLDKASELLHAAEVSAEKFDNGELLSQICFQQSRVAEESGDFKSALEAFRKYRKFSITMLREQTILVGRDKARASKRQMEQRARKLINRVRSQHEYDPEKHLSNVVSETYWWEQMMEFKAELQHSSHSVIVIQHRDPHFLDVCTELVHSLCAHNDLLSRISSQRLGLLLAEKDEASEQVYQTLLNMIEIYPWQRKELSGEMPNVTLHSILSFPFTLEQLEEMSLQEESYGSPTQ
;
A
#
# COMPACT_ATOMS: atom_id res chain seq x y z
N MET A 1 -4.94 31.21 -25.19
CA MET A 1 -5.95 31.21 -24.10
C MET A 1 -6.51 32.61 -23.96
N ASP A 2 -7.83 32.80 -24.00
CA ASP A 2 -8.50 34.06 -23.80
C ASP A 2 -8.46 34.45 -22.31
N LYS A 3 -8.53 35.80 -22.02
CA LYS A 3 -8.53 36.31 -20.65
C LYS A 3 -9.62 35.69 -19.77
N SER A 4 -10.79 35.39 -20.35
CA SER A 4 -11.90 34.77 -19.63
C SER A 4 -11.62 33.28 -19.27
N GLN A 5 -10.94 32.58 -20.16
CA GLN A 5 -10.48 31.20 -19.90
C GLN A 5 -9.41 31.18 -18.79
N TYR A 6 -8.44 32.10 -18.84
CA TYR A 6 -7.39 32.20 -17.82
C TYR A 6 -7.94 32.48 -16.42
N LEU A 7 -8.91 33.41 -16.31
CA LEU A 7 -9.55 33.72 -15.02
C LEU A 7 -10.36 32.52 -14.49
N LEU A 8 -10.99 31.77 -15.39
CA LEU A 8 -11.73 30.56 -15.01
C LEU A 8 -10.80 29.43 -14.55
N GLU A 9 -9.66 29.27 -15.18
CA GLU A 9 -8.63 28.31 -14.80
C GLU A 9 -8.11 28.59 -13.38
N LEU A 10 -7.76 29.84 -13.07
CA LEU A 10 -7.33 30.24 -11.73
C LEU A 10 -8.42 29.96 -10.66
N GLU A 11 -9.69 30.17 -11.00
CA GLU A 11 -10.80 29.88 -10.10
C GLU A 11 -10.91 28.36 -9.86
N ILE A 12 -10.78 27.54 -10.90
CA ILE A 12 -10.81 26.07 -10.82
C ILE A 12 -9.64 25.56 -9.98
N ASP A 13 -8.44 26.08 -10.17
CA ASP A 13 -7.25 25.70 -9.40
C ASP A 13 -7.42 25.98 -7.90
N GLN A 14 -8.01 27.11 -7.54
CA GLN A 14 -8.32 27.43 -6.15
C GLN A 14 -9.33 26.44 -5.51
N LEU A 15 -10.22 25.86 -6.29
CA LEU A 15 -11.17 24.86 -5.80
C LEU A 15 -10.48 23.55 -5.40
N ARG A 16 -9.43 23.13 -6.11
CA ARG A 16 -8.71 21.88 -5.84
C ARG A 16 -8.26 21.76 -4.38
N HIS A 17 -7.72 22.83 -3.82
CA HIS A 17 -7.23 22.85 -2.43
C HIS A 17 -8.33 22.82 -1.35
N ARG A 18 -9.60 23.01 -1.75
CA ARG A 18 -10.73 23.08 -0.84
C ARG A 18 -11.67 21.86 -0.92
N ILE A 19 -11.38 20.90 -1.80
CA ILE A 19 -12.25 19.74 -2.05
C ILE A 19 -12.52 18.96 -0.76
N GLU A 20 -11.49 18.70 0.05
CA GLU A 20 -11.60 17.88 1.25
C GLU A 20 -12.23 18.66 2.43
N SER A 21 -11.94 19.96 2.56
CA SER A 21 -12.40 20.79 3.67
C SER A 21 -13.85 21.28 3.50
N GLU A 22 -14.27 21.57 2.26
CA GLU A 22 -15.58 22.20 1.97
C GLU A 22 -16.26 21.57 0.74
N PRO A 23 -16.42 20.24 0.67
CA PRO A 23 -16.84 19.54 -0.55
C PRO A 23 -18.18 19.98 -1.11
N GLN A 24 -19.14 20.37 -0.26
CA GLN A 24 -20.46 20.82 -0.70
C GLN A 24 -20.42 22.20 -1.36
N GLN A 25 -19.64 23.12 -0.81
CA GLN A 25 -19.49 24.47 -1.37
C GLN A 25 -18.70 24.41 -2.69
N VAL A 26 -17.60 23.64 -2.69
CA VAL A 26 -16.77 23.44 -3.89
C VAL A 26 -17.58 22.80 -5.02
N LEU A 27 -18.44 21.82 -4.71
CA LEU A 27 -19.30 21.18 -5.70
C LEU A 27 -20.21 22.21 -6.41
N ALA A 28 -20.86 23.10 -5.64
CA ALA A 28 -21.75 24.12 -6.20
C ALA A 28 -21.00 25.13 -7.10
N VAL A 29 -19.79 25.52 -6.72
CA VAL A 29 -18.95 26.42 -7.54
C VAL A 29 -18.42 25.68 -8.77
N ALA A 30 -18.00 24.43 -8.66
CA ALA A 30 -17.52 23.64 -9.78
C ALA A 30 -18.62 23.40 -10.86
N GLU A 31 -19.89 23.25 -10.45
CA GLU A 31 -21.03 23.22 -11.38
C GLU A 31 -21.17 24.53 -12.19
N GLN A 32 -20.94 25.67 -11.55
CA GLN A 32 -20.93 26.97 -12.24
C GLN A 32 -19.72 27.10 -13.17
N CYS A 33 -18.54 26.66 -12.75
CA CYS A 33 -17.33 26.65 -13.58
C CYS A 33 -17.55 25.76 -14.82
N LEU A 34 -18.16 24.59 -14.68
CA LEU A 34 -18.49 23.70 -15.80
C LEU A 34 -19.40 24.39 -16.82
N SER A 35 -20.44 25.09 -16.36
CA SER A 35 -21.34 25.83 -17.25
C SER A 35 -20.60 26.93 -18.02
N ARG A 36 -19.75 27.71 -17.34
CA ARG A 36 -18.93 28.77 -17.95
C ARG A 36 -17.90 28.20 -18.93
N ALA A 37 -17.21 27.13 -18.55
CA ALA A 37 -16.24 26.44 -19.42
C ALA A 37 -16.90 25.94 -20.70
N THR A 38 -18.11 25.38 -20.58
CA THR A 38 -18.90 24.93 -21.74
C THR A 38 -19.29 26.07 -22.67
N GLN A 39 -19.72 27.20 -22.12
CA GLN A 39 -20.06 28.39 -22.90
C GLN A 39 -18.83 28.98 -23.62
N LEU A 40 -17.66 28.90 -23.01
CA LEU A 40 -16.40 29.39 -23.59
C LEU A 40 -15.73 28.39 -24.55
N GLY A 41 -16.26 27.18 -24.68
CA GLY A 41 -15.61 26.09 -25.43
C GLY A 41 -14.23 25.73 -24.88
N PHE A 42 -14.02 25.88 -23.54
CA PHE A 42 -12.75 25.67 -22.86
C PHE A 42 -12.64 24.23 -22.36
N SER A 43 -12.00 23.36 -23.15
CA SER A 43 -11.92 21.92 -22.91
C SER A 43 -11.30 21.54 -21.58
N ASP A 44 -10.17 22.17 -21.21
CA ASP A 44 -9.49 21.91 -19.93
C ASP A 44 -10.36 22.28 -18.75
N GLY A 45 -11.04 23.45 -18.83
CA GLY A 45 -11.97 23.87 -17.80
C GLY A 45 -13.17 22.93 -17.63
N ILE A 46 -13.66 22.34 -18.72
CA ILE A 46 -14.74 21.33 -18.68
C ILE A 46 -14.23 20.07 -17.95
N LEU A 47 -13.07 19.53 -18.33
CA LEU A 47 -12.50 18.33 -17.72
C LEU A 47 -12.19 18.53 -16.25
N GLN A 48 -11.48 19.59 -15.91
CA GLN A 48 -11.12 19.90 -14.51
C GLN A 48 -12.37 20.10 -13.64
N SER A 49 -13.39 20.82 -14.14
CA SER A 49 -14.63 21.00 -13.39
C SER A 49 -15.34 19.67 -13.13
N LEU A 50 -15.42 18.76 -14.12
CA LEU A 50 -16.02 17.43 -13.96
C LEU A 50 -15.24 16.56 -12.97
N ILE A 51 -13.90 16.62 -13.00
CA ILE A 51 -13.04 15.88 -12.07
C ILE A 51 -13.26 16.39 -10.64
N ILE A 52 -13.21 17.71 -10.42
CA ILE A 52 -13.44 18.34 -9.11
C ILE A 52 -14.83 17.97 -8.58
N MET A 53 -15.87 18.11 -9.39
CA MET A 53 -17.24 17.72 -9.02
C MET A 53 -17.29 16.25 -8.57
N SER A 54 -16.62 15.36 -9.30
CA SER A 54 -16.58 13.93 -8.96
C SER A 54 -15.82 13.68 -7.66
N ARG A 55 -14.70 14.37 -7.41
CA ARG A 55 -13.96 14.29 -6.13
C ARG A 55 -14.78 14.83 -4.96
N CYS A 56 -15.50 15.94 -5.13
CA CYS A 56 -16.43 16.43 -4.11
C CYS A 56 -17.54 15.40 -3.79
N LEU A 57 -18.08 14.73 -4.82
CA LEU A 57 -19.07 13.67 -4.63
C LEU A 57 -18.49 12.44 -3.93
N TRP A 58 -17.20 12.15 -4.12
CA TRP A 58 -16.47 11.15 -3.33
C TRP A 58 -16.44 11.55 -1.85
N CYS A 59 -16.02 12.77 -1.52
CA CYS A 59 -15.98 13.28 -0.14
C CYS A 59 -17.36 13.28 0.51
N ASN A 60 -18.43 13.53 -0.26
CA ASN A 60 -19.82 13.48 0.19
C ASN A 60 -20.41 12.06 0.21
N MET A 61 -19.62 11.01 -0.11
CA MET A 61 -20.04 9.61 -0.19
C MET A 61 -21.17 9.34 -1.21
N ASP A 62 -21.40 10.25 -2.17
CA ASP A 62 -22.35 10.05 -3.26
C ASP A 62 -21.65 9.37 -4.47
N TYR A 63 -21.23 8.14 -4.25
CA TYR A 63 -20.43 7.37 -5.22
C TYR A 63 -21.15 7.13 -6.55
N ARG A 64 -22.49 7.06 -6.55
CA ARG A 64 -23.28 6.83 -7.76
C ARG A 64 -23.28 8.05 -8.69
N ARG A 65 -23.51 9.23 -8.13
CA ARG A 65 -23.42 10.49 -8.89
C ARG A 65 -21.99 10.76 -9.32
N GLY A 66 -21.02 10.58 -8.42
CA GLY A 66 -19.60 10.73 -8.72
C GLY A 66 -19.15 9.85 -9.87
N LEU A 67 -19.53 8.56 -9.88
CA LEU A 67 -19.21 7.66 -10.98
C LEU A 67 -19.85 8.11 -12.30
N LYS A 68 -21.07 8.67 -12.28
CA LYS A 68 -21.70 9.22 -13.48
C LYS A 68 -20.96 10.44 -14.00
N THR A 69 -20.54 11.32 -13.11
CA THR A 69 -19.79 12.55 -13.44
C THR A 69 -18.43 12.24 -14.04
N ILE A 70 -17.66 11.31 -13.42
CA ILE A 70 -16.33 10.97 -13.94
C ILE A 70 -16.39 10.20 -15.26
N LYS A 71 -17.45 9.44 -15.53
CA LYS A 71 -17.70 8.85 -16.84
C LYS A 71 -17.94 9.91 -17.92
N GLN A 72 -18.57 11.03 -17.59
CA GLN A 72 -18.69 12.15 -18.52
C GLN A 72 -17.32 12.76 -18.82
N ALA A 73 -16.47 12.96 -17.80
CA ALA A 73 -15.10 13.40 -18.00
C ALA A 73 -14.32 12.44 -18.90
N PHE A 74 -14.39 11.13 -18.65
CA PHE A 74 -13.73 10.10 -19.46
C PHE A 74 -14.19 10.10 -20.92
N THR A 75 -15.50 10.22 -21.14
CA THR A 75 -16.06 10.28 -22.51
C THR A 75 -15.60 11.55 -23.22
N TYR A 76 -15.54 12.67 -22.51
CA TYR A 76 -15.09 13.94 -23.07
C TYR A 76 -13.59 13.91 -23.37
N GLN A 77 -12.76 13.37 -22.45
CA GLN A 77 -11.32 13.16 -22.64
C GLN A 77 -11.02 12.34 -23.90
N ASN A 78 -11.76 11.25 -24.12
CA ASN A 78 -11.58 10.42 -25.33
C ASN A 78 -11.95 11.13 -26.66
N SER A 79 -12.57 12.28 -26.59
CA SER A 79 -12.85 13.11 -27.78
C SER A 79 -11.76 14.15 -28.06
N LEU A 80 -10.75 14.23 -27.20
CA LEU A 80 -9.60 15.14 -27.34
C LEU A 80 -8.37 14.35 -27.81
N ASP A 81 -7.42 15.05 -28.41
CA ASP A 81 -6.17 14.47 -28.91
C ASP A 81 -5.07 14.37 -27.82
N THR A 82 -5.37 14.72 -26.58
CA THR A 82 -4.44 14.67 -25.43
C THR A 82 -4.95 13.74 -24.35
N ASP A 83 -4.04 13.16 -23.57
CA ASP A 83 -4.33 12.26 -22.46
C ASP A 83 -3.95 12.85 -21.09
N ASP A 84 -3.78 14.18 -21.01
CA ASP A 84 -3.22 14.86 -19.83
C ASP A 84 -4.01 14.60 -18.53
N TYR A 85 -5.33 14.49 -18.60
CA TYR A 85 -6.20 14.23 -17.44
C TYR A 85 -6.56 12.75 -17.24
N LEU A 86 -6.12 11.87 -18.15
CA LEU A 86 -6.46 10.45 -18.09
C LEU A 86 -6.04 9.76 -16.79
N PRO A 87 -4.83 10.00 -16.23
CA PRO A 87 -4.43 9.41 -14.96
C PRO A 87 -5.38 9.77 -13.82
N GLU A 88 -5.73 11.06 -13.68
CA GLU A 88 -6.62 11.53 -12.62
C GLU A 88 -8.05 11.00 -12.81
N ILE A 89 -8.55 10.98 -14.03
CA ILE A 89 -9.89 10.43 -14.36
C ILE A 89 -9.97 8.95 -13.97
N LEU A 90 -8.95 8.16 -14.29
CA LEU A 90 -8.90 6.74 -13.94
C LEU A 90 -8.79 6.54 -12.42
N HIS A 91 -7.99 7.35 -11.73
CA HIS A 91 -7.89 7.33 -10.28
C HIS A 91 -9.23 7.63 -9.61
N VAL A 92 -9.94 8.67 -10.04
CA VAL A 92 -11.25 9.04 -9.49
C VAL A 92 -12.32 7.98 -9.78
N HIS A 93 -12.25 7.29 -10.94
CA HIS A 93 -13.08 6.10 -11.18
C HIS A 93 -12.84 5.02 -10.12
N ALA A 94 -11.56 4.73 -9.84
CA ALA A 94 -11.19 3.74 -8.84
C ALA A 94 -11.74 4.09 -7.46
N LEU A 95 -11.64 5.36 -7.03
CA LEU A 95 -12.20 5.82 -5.76
C LEU A 95 -13.70 5.51 -5.66
N HIS A 96 -14.50 5.83 -6.68
CA HIS A 96 -15.93 5.56 -6.65
C HIS A 96 -16.28 4.07 -6.68
N PHE A 97 -15.49 3.22 -7.35
CA PHE A 97 -15.66 1.78 -7.28
C PHE A 97 -15.27 1.24 -5.90
N TRP A 98 -14.21 1.77 -5.31
CA TRP A 98 -13.80 1.45 -3.95
C TRP A 98 -14.92 1.75 -2.94
N GLY A 99 -15.49 2.96 -2.97
CA GLY A 99 -16.60 3.35 -2.10
C GLY A 99 -17.89 2.51 -2.30
N GLN A 100 -18.03 1.84 -3.45
CA GLN A 100 -19.09 0.88 -3.71
C GLN A 100 -18.70 -0.57 -3.35
N ALA A 101 -17.59 -0.80 -2.63
CA ALA A 101 -17.03 -2.11 -2.30
C ALA A 101 -16.70 -2.99 -3.52
N LYS A 102 -16.49 -2.39 -4.70
CA LYS A 102 -16.08 -3.10 -5.93
C LYS A 102 -14.56 -3.10 -6.06
N TYR A 103 -13.90 -3.76 -5.14
CA TYR A 103 -12.44 -3.69 -4.93
C TYR A 103 -11.62 -4.12 -6.15
N TYR A 104 -12.02 -5.18 -6.86
CA TYR A 104 -11.31 -5.64 -8.07
C TYR A 104 -11.43 -4.66 -9.23
N THR A 105 -12.61 -4.06 -9.40
CA THR A 105 -12.79 -3.01 -10.41
C THR A 105 -11.96 -1.78 -10.05
N ALA A 106 -11.95 -1.38 -8.79
CA ALA A 106 -11.10 -0.28 -8.31
C ALA A 106 -9.62 -0.58 -8.56
N GLN A 107 -9.14 -1.79 -8.22
CA GLN A 107 -7.78 -2.24 -8.47
C GLN A 107 -7.39 -2.11 -9.95
N GLN A 108 -8.26 -2.55 -10.86
CA GLN A 108 -8.01 -2.45 -12.29
C GLN A 108 -7.84 -1.00 -12.75
N PHE A 109 -8.69 -0.10 -12.26
CA PHE A 109 -8.59 1.32 -12.56
C PHE A 109 -7.34 1.96 -11.97
N TRP A 110 -6.93 1.60 -10.73
CA TRP A 110 -5.69 2.10 -10.13
C TRP A 110 -4.44 1.57 -10.86
N ILE A 111 -4.43 0.32 -11.32
CA ILE A 111 -3.32 -0.20 -12.15
C ILE A 111 -3.19 0.62 -13.43
N ASN A 112 -4.30 0.88 -14.12
CA ASN A 112 -4.30 1.67 -15.35
C ASN A 112 -3.88 3.13 -15.06
N ALA A 113 -4.40 3.73 -13.99
CA ALA A 113 -4.02 5.08 -13.58
C ALA A 113 -2.54 5.20 -13.23
N LEU A 114 -1.99 4.20 -12.52
CA LEU A 114 -0.57 4.15 -12.15
C LEU A 114 0.33 4.07 -13.40
N GLU A 115 -0.04 3.24 -14.39
CA GLU A 115 0.69 3.18 -15.65
C GLU A 115 0.69 4.53 -16.39
N GLN A 116 -0.47 5.17 -16.48
CA GLN A 116 -0.58 6.45 -17.17
C GLN A 116 0.15 7.57 -16.40
N ALA A 117 0.01 7.62 -15.08
CA ALA A 117 0.70 8.60 -14.23
C ALA A 117 2.24 8.47 -14.33
N ALA A 118 2.75 7.24 -14.39
CA ALA A 118 4.18 6.99 -14.56
C ALA A 118 4.72 7.36 -15.96
N LEU A 119 3.85 7.47 -16.98
CA LEU A 119 4.24 7.89 -18.33
C LEU A 119 4.33 9.41 -18.46
N VAL A 120 3.54 10.15 -17.68
CA VAL A 120 3.44 11.63 -17.76
C VAL A 120 4.05 12.34 -16.54
N ASP A 121 4.78 11.61 -15.66
CA ASP A 121 5.39 12.11 -14.43
C ASP A 121 4.39 12.77 -13.46
N GLU A 122 3.14 12.31 -13.44
CA GLU A 122 2.09 12.82 -12.56
C GLU A 122 2.20 12.18 -11.17
N ASN A 123 3.12 12.72 -10.35
CA ASN A 123 3.52 12.12 -9.09
C ASN A 123 2.41 12.08 -8.03
N GLU A 124 1.49 13.06 -7.98
CA GLU A 124 0.36 13.04 -7.05
C GLU A 124 -0.54 11.83 -7.31
N ILE A 125 -0.92 11.64 -8.56
CA ILE A 125 -1.78 10.51 -8.95
C ILE A 125 -1.06 9.18 -8.81
N LEU A 126 0.24 9.14 -9.09
CA LEU A 126 1.07 7.96 -8.88
C LEU A 126 1.04 7.51 -7.41
N ILE A 127 1.27 8.44 -6.46
CA ILE A 127 1.23 8.16 -5.02
C ILE A 127 -0.18 7.72 -4.59
N GLU A 128 -1.22 8.42 -5.02
CA GLU A 128 -2.61 8.07 -4.73
C GLU A 128 -2.97 6.66 -5.26
N CYS A 129 -2.44 6.26 -6.41
CA CYS A 129 -2.63 4.91 -6.94
C CYS A 129 -1.90 3.86 -6.10
N LEU A 130 -0.68 4.12 -5.63
CA LEU A 130 0.03 3.24 -4.70
C LEU A 130 -0.76 3.07 -3.40
N ILE A 131 -1.28 4.17 -2.84
CA ILE A 131 -2.16 4.14 -1.66
C ILE A 131 -3.40 3.27 -1.93
N GLY A 132 -4.07 3.47 -3.06
CA GLY A 132 -5.24 2.68 -3.44
C GLY A 132 -4.93 1.18 -3.57
N LEU A 133 -3.83 0.83 -4.21
CA LEU A 133 -3.38 -0.56 -4.35
C LEU A 133 -3.00 -1.17 -3.01
N GLY A 134 -2.32 -0.43 -2.13
CA GLY A 134 -2.02 -0.87 -0.75
C GLY A 134 -3.30 -1.18 0.02
N ASN A 135 -4.32 -0.35 -0.09
CA ASN A 135 -5.62 -0.61 0.52
C ASN A 135 -6.29 -1.89 -0.05
N VAL A 136 -6.18 -2.15 -1.35
CA VAL A 136 -6.69 -3.41 -1.93
C VAL A 136 -5.96 -4.62 -1.35
N TRP A 137 -4.63 -4.58 -1.23
CA TRP A 137 -3.85 -5.66 -0.61
C TRP A 137 -4.29 -5.89 0.84
N ARG A 138 -4.56 -4.84 1.61
CA ARG A 138 -5.07 -4.95 2.98
C ARG A 138 -6.41 -5.68 3.03
N ILE A 139 -7.36 -5.33 2.17
CA ILE A 139 -8.69 -5.98 2.10
C ILE A 139 -8.58 -7.46 1.68
N THR A 140 -7.56 -7.82 0.91
CA THR A 140 -7.31 -9.20 0.53
C THR A 140 -6.45 -9.98 1.53
N ASN A 141 -6.16 -9.40 2.69
CA ASN A 141 -5.34 -9.93 3.80
C ASN A 141 -3.84 -10.11 3.45
N GLU A 142 -3.37 -9.47 2.41
CA GLU A 142 -1.96 -9.43 2.01
C GLU A 142 -1.22 -8.29 2.76
N TYR A 143 -1.23 -8.33 4.10
CA TYR A 143 -0.79 -7.22 4.96
C TYR A 143 0.67 -6.80 4.74
N LYS A 144 1.58 -7.76 4.52
CA LYS A 144 3.00 -7.45 4.23
C LYS A 144 3.15 -6.68 2.92
N LEU A 145 2.38 -7.06 1.90
CA LEU A 145 2.39 -6.39 0.61
C LEU A 145 1.73 -5.00 0.71
N ALA A 146 0.66 -4.87 1.49
CA ALA A 146 0.04 -3.57 1.79
C ALA A 146 1.05 -2.63 2.46
N ALA A 147 1.70 -3.06 3.55
CA ALA A 147 2.72 -2.29 4.26
C ALA A 147 3.88 -1.86 3.35
N SER A 148 4.43 -2.79 2.57
CA SER A 148 5.49 -2.51 1.60
C SER A 148 5.08 -1.54 0.49
N THR A 149 3.80 -1.56 0.07
CA THR A 149 3.28 -0.65 -0.95
C THR A 149 3.03 0.75 -0.39
N HIS A 150 2.49 0.87 0.84
CA HIS A 150 2.33 2.16 1.50
C HIS A 150 3.67 2.78 1.91
N GLU A 151 4.65 1.97 2.35
CA GLU A 151 6.02 2.43 2.58
C GLU A 151 6.63 3.02 1.30
N LEU A 152 6.43 2.36 0.14
CA LEU A 152 6.86 2.92 -1.14
C LEU A 152 6.17 4.25 -1.44
N ALA A 153 4.85 4.36 -1.19
CA ALA A 153 4.12 5.61 -1.38
C ALA A 153 4.71 6.74 -0.50
N VAL A 154 5.11 6.44 0.74
CA VAL A 154 5.82 7.38 1.63
C VAL A 154 7.14 7.83 1.01
N LYS A 155 7.97 6.89 0.52
CA LYS A 155 9.27 7.20 -0.11
C LYS A 155 9.11 8.08 -1.34
N VAL A 156 8.15 7.74 -2.21
CA VAL A 156 7.86 8.55 -3.41
C VAL A 156 7.40 9.95 -3.02
N ALA A 157 6.47 10.08 -2.08
CA ALA A 157 5.95 11.36 -1.62
C ALA A 157 7.04 12.24 -0.97
N ASN A 158 7.94 11.64 -0.20
CA ASN A 158 9.09 12.33 0.38
C ASN A 158 10.05 12.83 -0.71
N ASN A 159 10.42 11.97 -1.67
CA ASN A 159 11.33 12.31 -2.77
C ASN A 159 10.77 13.43 -3.67
N THR A 160 9.46 13.43 -3.89
CA THR A 160 8.74 14.44 -4.69
C THR A 160 8.30 15.66 -3.87
N ARG A 161 8.54 15.66 -2.55
CA ARG A 161 8.18 16.74 -1.60
C ARG A 161 6.67 17.03 -1.51
N ILE A 162 5.84 15.99 -1.71
CA ILE A 162 4.39 16.11 -1.58
C ILE A 162 3.99 15.70 -0.16
N HIS A 163 4.26 16.58 0.81
CA HIS A 163 4.19 16.28 2.24
C HIS A 163 2.81 15.82 2.73
N TRP A 164 1.72 16.33 2.18
CA TRP A 164 0.39 15.90 2.58
C TRP A 164 0.09 14.44 2.19
N LEU A 165 0.56 14.00 1.02
CA LEU A 165 0.46 12.59 0.60
C LEU A 165 1.42 11.71 1.39
N GLU A 166 2.59 12.21 1.76
CA GLU A 166 3.49 11.50 2.68
C GLU A 166 2.79 11.20 4.01
N GLY A 167 2.14 12.21 4.61
CA GLY A 167 1.39 12.04 5.85
C GLY A 167 0.26 11.04 5.71
N LYS A 168 -0.54 11.13 4.64
CA LYS A 168 -1.61 10.19 4.31
C LYS A 168 -1.10 8.76 4.16
N ALA A 169 -0.03 8.56 3.40
CA ALA A 169 0.56 7.25 3.20
C ALA A 169 1.13 6.66 4.49
N ARG A 170 1.75 7.48 5.36
CA ARG A 170 2.25 7.05 6.68
C ARG A 170 1.12 6.57 7.60
N ILE A 171 -0.02 7.25 7.62
CA ILE A 171 -1.19 6.82 8.40
C ILE A 171 -1.68 5.45 7.95
N LEU A 172 -1.75 5.22 6.64
CA LEU A 172 -2.20 3.93 6.09
C LEU A 172 -1.17 2.83 6.29
N TRP A 173 0.12 3.14 6.20
CA TRP A 173 1.20 2.22 6.55
C TRP A 173 1.16 1.85 8.04
N ALA A 174 0.91 2.82 8.93
CA ALA A 174 0.74 2.57 10.35
C ALA A 174 -0.42 1.59 10.62
N TRP A 175 -1.52 1.69 9.87
CA TRP A 175 -2.61 0.72 9.96
C TRP A 175 -2.20 -0.70 9.53
N ASP A 176 -1.38 -0.84 8.48
CA ASP A 176 -0.85 -2.14 8.09
C ASP A 176 0.08 -2.73 9.16
N LEU A 177 0.94 -1.90 9.76
CA LEU A 177 1.80 -2.30 10.88
C LEU A 177 0.98 -2.75 12.10
N TYR A 178 -0.16 -2.09 12.36
CA TYR A 178 -1.11 -2.55 13.38
C TYR A 178 -1.62 -3.96 13.10
N LEU A 179 -2.01 -4.25 11.85
CA LEU A 179 -2.48 -5.58 11.45
C LEU A 179 -1.39 -6.64 11.46
N LEU A 180 -0.12 -6.23 11.38
CA LEU A 180 1.07 -7.07 11.54
C LEU A 180 1.58 -7.16 12.99
N GLU A 181 0.88 -6.53 13.96
CA GLU A 181 1.25 -6.45 15.37
C GLU A 181 2.62 -5.78 15.64
N GLN A 182 3.09 -4.96 14.69
CA GLN A 182 4.37 -4.22 14.76
C GLN A 182 4.16 -2.83 15.40
N TYR A 183 3.74 -2.81 16.66
CA TYR A 183 3.26 -1.59 17.32
C TYR A 183 4.36 -0.54 17.56
N VAL A 184 5.61 -0.95 17.77
CA VAL A 184 6.75 -0.02 17.97
C VAL A 184 7.06 0.72 16.66
N ASP A 185 7.14 -0.01 15.57
CA ASP A 185 7.37 0.59 14.23
C ASP A 185 6.20 1.50 13.85
N MET A 186 4.96 1.09 14.19
CA MET A 186 3.77 1.90 14.00
C MET A 186 3.87 3.26 14.69
N LEU A 187 4.34 3.33 15.95
CA LEU A 187 4.53 4.60 16.65
C LEU A 187 5.53 5.49 15.93
N THR A 188 6.67 4.93 15.50
CA THR A 188 7.69 5.68 14.74
C THR A 188 7.14 6.26 13.43
N VAL A 189 6.36 5.49 12.70
CA VAL A 189 5.72 5.95 11.46
C VAL A 189 4.70 7.06 11.72
N LEU A 190 3.93 6.95 12.81
CA LEU A 190 2.96 7.97 13.23
C LEU A 190 3.61 9.28 13.70
N ASP A 191 4.76 9.22 14.34
CA ASP A 191 5.54 10.42 14.71
C ASP A 191 5.95 11.19 13.45
N GLY A 192 6.43 10.49 12.41
CA GLY A 192 6.70 11.10 11.12
C GLY A 192 5.44 11.65 10.41
N ALA A 193 4.28 10.98 10.54
CA ALA A 193 3.03 11.51 10.01
C ALA A 193 2.60 12.80 10.70
N GLU A 194 2.70 12.87 12.04
CA GLU A 194 2.37 14.07 12.81
C GLU A 194 3.26 15.26 12.42
N GLU A 195 4.54 15.02 12.18
CA GLU A 195 5.49 16.06 11.79
C GLU A 195 5.12 16.68 10.44
N VAL A 196 4.92 15.86 9.41
CA VAL A 196 4.64 16.35 8.05
C VAL A 196 3.23 16.93 7.90
N LEU A 197 2.28 16.52 8.76
CA LEU A 197 0.90 17.03 8.78
C LEU A 197 0.67 18.20 9.75
N ARG A 198 1.70 18.68 10.45
CA ARG A 198 1.57 19.68 11.52
C ARG A 198 0.85 20.97 11.10
N GLY A 199 0.98 21.40 9.88
CA GLY A 199 0.31 22.60 9.32
C GLY A 199 -0.90 22.30 8.44
N HIS A 200 -1.29 21.05 8.28
CA HIS A 200 -2.35 20.67 7.37
C HIS A 200 -3.72 21.15 7.86
N SER A 201 -4.57 21.61 6.95
CA SER A 201 -5.90 22.15 7.26
C SER A 201 -6.92 21.07 7.64
N ASP A 202 -6.80 19.87 7.10
CA ASP A 202 -7.70 18.76 7.41
C ASP A 202 -7.39 18.17 8.78
N ARG A 203 -8.32 18.32 9.70
CA ARG A 203 -8.23 17.81 11.06
C ARG A 203 -8.49 16.30 11.17
N THR A 204 -9.03 15.68 10.13
CA THR A 204 -9.27 14.24 10.08
C THR A 204 -7.96 13.48 10.23
N TRP A 205 -6.93 13.86 9.46
CA TRP A 205 -5.60 13.24 9.53
C TRP A 205 -4.96 13.33 10.91
N GLN A 206 -5.12 14.48 11.59
CA GLN A 206 -4.61 14.65 12.94
C GLN A 206 -5.35 13.75 13.95
N ALA A 207 -6.68 13.63 13.81
CA ALA A 207 -7.47 12.74 14.65
C ALA A 207 -7.09 11.27 14.42
N GLU A 208 -6.85 10.86 13.16
CA GLU A 208 -6.40 9.50 12.83
C GLU A 208 -5.03 9.18 13.43
N VAL A 209 -4.07 10.09 13.35
CA VAL A 209 -2.75 9.89 13.95
C VAL A 209 -2.87 9.60 15.46
N TRP A 210 -3.71 10.37 16.18
CA TRP A 210 -3.92 10.16 17.61
C TRP A 210 -4.70 8.88 17.91
N ASP A 211 -5.70 8.53 17.10
CA ASP A 211 -6.46 7.29 17.27
C ASP A 211 -5.59 6.06 17.04
N PHE A 212 -4.79 6.06 15.99
CA PHE A 212 -3.88 4.97 15.68
C PHE A 212 -2.72 4.86 16.69
N ARG A 213 -2.21 6.00 17.20
CA ARG A 213 -1.27 6.00 18.33
C ARG A 213 -1.89 5.34 19.57
N GLY A 214 -3.14 5.64 19.85
CA GLY A 214 -3.90 4.97 20.90
C GLY A 214 -3.98 3.46 20.69
N LEU A 215 -4.29 3.00 19.48
CA LEU A 215 -4.34 1.57 19.15
C LEU A 215 -2.98 0.88 19.30
N ALA A 216 -1.88 1.53 18.88
CA ALA A 216 -0.52 1.00 19.06
C ALA A 216 -0.18 0.86 20.57
N LEU A 217 -0.51 1.87 21.36
CA LEU A 217 -0.28 1.86 22.80
C LEU A 217 -1.11 0.81 23.53
N LEU A 218 -2.34 0.54 23.07
CA LEU A 218 -3.16 -0.58 23.56
C LEU A 218 -2.50 -1.93 23.23
N GLY A 219 -1.93 -2.09 22.04
CA GLY A 219 -1.18 -3.29 21.66
C GLY A 219 0.08 -3.51 22.49
N LEU A 220 0.70 -2.42 22.99
CA LEU A 220 1.86 -2.44 23.90
C LEU A 220 1.46 -2.49 25.38
N GLU A 221 0.17 -2.62 25.71
CA GLU A 221 -0.38 -2.61 27.08
C GLU A 221 -0.07 -1.33 27.89
N ARG A 222 0.27 -0.23 27.20
CA ARG A 222 0.54 1.09 27.82
C ARG A 222 -0.77 1.85 28.01
N LEU A 223 -1.63 1.38 28.93
CA LEU A 223 -3.03 1.83 29.06
C LEU A 223 -3.19 3.31 29.43
N ALA A 224 -2.27 3.89 30.22
CA ALA A 224 -2.34 5.31 30.58
C ALA A 224 -2.07 6.21 29.36
N ASP A 225 -1.03 5.89 28.59
CA ASP A 225 -0.68 6.64 27.38
C ASP A 225 -1.75 6.45 26.28
N ALA A 226 -2.33 5.24 26.19
CA ALA A 226 -3.43 4.95 25.28
C ALA A 226 -4.68 5.76 25.61
N GLU A 227 -4.98 5.99 26.89
CA GLU A 227 -6.11 6.84 27.31
C GLU A 227 -5.94 8.27 26.83
N ASP A 228 -4.76 8.86 27.04
CA ASP A 228 -4.46 10.23 26.59
C ASP A 228 -4.58 10.33 25.06
N ALA A 229 -4.01 9.38 24.31
CA ALA A 229 -4.04 9.39 22.84
C ALA A 229 -5.47 9.22 22.30
N THR A 230 -6.24 8.24 22.78
CA THR A 230 -7.62 8.01 22.34
C THR A 230 -8.57 9.12 22.75
N GLN A 231 -8.34 9.77 23.90
CA GLN A 231 -9.09 10.93 24.33
C GLN A 231 -8.85 12.12 23.40
N ARG A 232 -7.59 12.41 23.05
CA ARG A 232 -7.26 13.50 22.11
C ARG A 232 -7.89 13.27 20.72
N ALA A 233 -7.82 12.03 20.21
CA ALA A 233 -8.49 11.67 18.96
C ALA A 233 -10.00 11.96 19.02
N HIS A 234 -10.65 11.56 20.12
CA HIS A 234 -12.08 11.78 20.33
C HIS A 234 -12.44 13.27 20.42
N GLU A 235 -11.67 14.06 21.17
CA GLU A 235 -11.86 15.50 21.31
C GLU A 235 -11.76 16.21 19.97
N LEU A 236 -10.77 15.86 19.14
CA LEU A 236 -10.64 16.38 17.77
C LEU A 236 -11.85 16.00 16.91
N ALA A 237 -12.29 14.73 16.96
CA ALA A 237 -13.42 14.23 16.21
C ALA A 237 -14.73 14.94 16.58
N VAL A 238 -14.96 15.20 17.86
CA VAL A 238 -16.16 15.89 18.35
C VAL A 238 -16.09 17.39 18.03
N LYS A 239 -14.95 18.05 18.30
CA LYS A 239 -14.77 19.49 18.10
C LYS A 239 -14.92 19.92 16.64
N HIS A 240 -14.48 19.10 15.72
CA HIS A 240 -14.50 19.41 14.28
C HIS A 240 -15.59 18.67 13.51
N ASP A 241 -16.51 18.00 14.20
CA ASP A 241 -17.64 17.23 13.65
C ASP A 241 -17.20 16.18 12.60
N LEU A 242 -16.10 15.49 12.86
CA LEU A 242 -15.55 14.47 11.97
C LEU A 242 -16.35 13.16 12.13
N VAL A 243 -17.39 12.99 11.34
CA VAL A 243 -18.39 11.92 11.50
C VAL A 243 -17.75 10.53 11.53
N TRP A 244 -16.83 10.28 10.61
CA TRP A 244 -16.11 9.01 10.51
C TRP A 244 -15.21 8.78 11.73
N MET A 245 -14.41 9.77 12.12
CA MET A 245 -13.52 9.68 13.27
C MET A 245 -14.24 9.56 14.62
N LYS A 246 -15.47 10.08 14.74
CA LYS A 246 -16.28 9.86 15.93
C LYS A 246 -16.53 8.37 16.17
N ALA A 247 -16.93 7.63 15.14
CA ALA A 247 -17.16 6.19 15.25
C ALA A 247 -15.86 5.44 15.62
N HIS A 248 -14.75 5.74 14.93
CA HIS A 248 -13.45 5.11 15.21
C HIS A 248 -12.94 5.39 16.62
N SER A 249 -12.97 6.64 17.07
CA SER A 249 -12.53 7.01 18.41
C SER A 249 -13.36 6.35 19.53
N TYR A 250 -14.65 6.15 19.32
CA TYR A 250 -15.46 5.36 20.24
C TYR A 250 -15.03 3.89 20.31
N ILE A 251 -14.67 3.28 19.17
CA ILE A 251 -14.19 1.90 19.13
C ILE A 251 -12.85 1.78 19.87
N SER A 252 -11.91 2.68 19.64
CA SER A 252 -10.60 2.66 20.28
C SER A 252 -10.72 2.84 21.80
N ARG A 253 -11.58 3.74 22.26
CA ARG A 253 -11.89 3.92 23.69
C ARG A 253 -12.62 2.71 24.29
N ALA A 254 -13.51 2.07 23.54
CA ALA A 254 -14.15 0.83 24.00
C ALA A 254 -13.13 -0.29 24.20
N ARG A 255 -12.14 -0.42 23.31
CA ARG A 255 -11.04 -1.38 23.47
C ARG A 255 -10.21 -1.13 24.73
N LEU A 256 -9.93 0.15 25.05
CA LEU A 256 -9.28 0.53 26.29
C LEU A 256 -10.07 0.05 27.50
N GLU A 257 -11.36 0.33 27.55
CA GLU A 257 -12.23 -0.06 28.68
C GLU A 257 -12.37 -1.60 28.78
N LEU A 258 -12.36 -2.31 27.65
CA LEU A 258 -12.31 -3.79 27.64
C LEU A 258 -11.04 -4.32 28.30
N LEU A 259 -9.88 -3.76 28.00
CA LEU A 259 -8.61 -4.15 28.64
C LEU A 259 -8.61 -3.82 30.16
N ARG A 260 -9.34 -2.78 30.55
CA ARG A 260 -9.57 -2.43 31.97
C ARG A 260 -10.64 -3.26 32.65
N LYS A 261 -11.34 -4.13 31.90
CA LYS A 261 -12.48 -4.93 32.38
C LYS A 261 -13.72 -4.11 32.78
N ASN A 262 -13.84 -2.89 32.26
CA ASN A 262 -15.02 -2.02 32.43
C ASN A 262 -16.06 -2.31 31.37
N LEU A 263 -16.76 -3.46 31.47
CA LEU A 263 -17.67 -3.96 30.43
C LEU A 263 -18.85 -3.01 30.14
N ASP A 264 -19.42 -2.41 31.17
CA ASP A 264 -20.55 -1.48 31.04
C ASP A 264 -20.15 -0.26 30.18
N LYS A 265 -19.02 0.37 30.51
CA LYS A 265 -18.51 1.52 29.76
C LYS A 265 -18.08 1.16 28.33
N ALA A 266 -17.50 -0.03 28.14
CA ALA A 266 -17.20 -0.54 26.80
C ALA A 266 -18.45 -0.73 25.96
N SER A 267 -19.55 -1.26 26.56
CA SER A 267 -20.84 -1.42 25.90
C SER A 267 -21.46 -0.07 25.49
N GLU A 268 -21.45 0.93 26.38
CA GLU A 268 -21.93 2.29 26.08
C GLU A 268 -21.16 2.92 24.90
N LEU A 269 -19.81 2.80 24.90
CA LEU A 269 -18.97 3.35 23.84
C LEU A 269 -19.20 2.64 22.51
N LEU A 270 -19.38 1.31 22.49
CA LEU A 270 -19.69 0.56 21.27
C LEU A 270 -21.09 0.91 20.73
N HIS A 271 -22.07 1.20 21.61
CA HIS A 271 -23.36 1.68 21.16
C HIS A 271 -23.26 3.08 20.52
N ALA A 272 -22.49 3.98 21.12
CA ALA A 272 -22.22 5.30 20.54
C ALA A 272 -21.48 5.20 19.18
N ALA A 273 -20.58 4.23 19.03
CA ALA A 273 -19.91 3.92 17.77
C ALA A 273 -20.92 3.44 16.72
N GLU A 274 -21.84 2.52 17.06
CA GLU A 274 -22.89 2.01 16.17
C GLU A 274 -23.76 3.15 15.65
N VAL A 275 -24.29 3.99 16.53
CA VAL A 275 -25.13 5.16 16.17
C VAL A 275 -24.37 6.13 15.24
N SER A 276 -23.08 6.31 15.46
CA SER A 276 -22.25 7.17 14.61
C SER A 276 -22.01 6.55 13.24
N ALA A 277 -21.73 5.24 13.19
CA ALA A 277 -21.44 4.51 11.97
C ALA A 277 -22.68 4.32 11.07
N GLU A 278 -23.86 4.16 11.63
CA GLU A 278 -25.13 4.02 10.86
C GLU A 278 -25.38 5.17 9.87
N LYS A 279 -24.77 6.33 10.10
CA LYS A 279 -24.94 7.51 9.25
C LYS A 279 -24.22 7.44 7.91
N PHE A 280 -23.16 6.64 7.82
CA PHE A 280 -22.28 6.63 6.66
C PHE A 280 -21.81 5.24 6.23
N ASP A 281 -21.76 4.26 7.16
CA ASP A 281 -21.18 2.94 6.87
C ASP A 281 -22.17 2.02 6.17
N ASN A 282 -21.69 1.25 5.21
CA ASN A 282 -22.47 0.28 4.44
C ASN A 282 -22.37 -1.15 4.99
N GLY A 283 -21.78 -1.33 6.17
CA GLY A 283 -21.73 -2.60 6.89
C GLY A 283 -20.35 -3.10 7.26
N GLU A 284 -19.26 -2.47 6.79
CA GLU A 284 -17.88 -2.89 7.13
C GLU A 284 -17.57 -2.56 8.60
N LEU A 285 -17.69 -1.30 8.98
CA LEU A 285 -17.43 -0.84 10.34
C LEU A 285 -18.50 -1.35 11.30
N LEU A 286 -19.78 -1.33 10.89
CA LEU A 286 -20.90 -1.89 11.66
C LEU A 286 -20.71 -3.39 11.94
N SER A 287 -20.16 -4.15 11.00
CA SER A 287 -19.79 -5.55 11.22
C SER A 287 -18.78 -5.69 12.37
N GLN A 288 -17.71 -4.89 12.36
CA GLN A 288 -16.70 -4.90 13.42
C GLN A 288 -17.27 -4.49 14.78
N ILE A 289 -18.10 -3.43 14.80
CA ILE A 289 -18.76 -2.95 16.03
C ILE A 289 -19.66 -4.04 16.60
N CYS A 290 -20.54 -4.64 15.79
CA CYS A 290 -21.44 -5.69 16.25
C CYS A 290 -20.70 -6.93 16.77
N PHE A 291 -19.54 -7.27 16.17
CA PHE A 291 -18.70 -8.34 16.69
C PHE A 291 -18.12 -8.02 18.07
N GLN A 292 -17.64 -6.79 18.27
CA GLN A 292 -17.14 -6.35 19.58
C GLN A 292 -18.28 -6.29 20.62
N GLN A 293 -19.46 -5.78 20.25
CA GLN A 293 -20.63 -5.79 21.14
C GLN A 293 -21.02 -7.21 21.56
N SER A 294 -20.97 -8.17 20.64
CA SER A 294 -21.23 -9.58 20.96
C SER A 294 -20.25 -10.12 22.01
N ARG A 295 -18.95 -9.81 21.87
CA ARG A 295 -17.93 -10.23 22.83
C ARG A 295 -18.10 -9.59 24.21
N VAL A 296 -18.40 -8.28 24.25
CA VAL A 296 -18.63 -7.57 25.51
C VAL A 296 -19.83 -8.15 26.24
N ALA A 297 -20.94 -8.39 25.54
CA ALA A 297 -22.14 -8.98 26.09
C ALA A 297 -21.91 -10.42 26.59
N GLU A 298 -21.11 -11.22 25.88
CA GLU A 298 -20.71 -12.58 26.30
C GLU A 298 -19.89 -12.52 27.60
N GLU A 299 -18.89 -11.63 27.70
CA GLU A 299 -18.06 -11.47 28.91
C GLU A 299 -18.88 -10.96 30.11
N SER A 300 -19.92 -10.17 29.88
CA SER A 300 -20.85 -9.71 30.92
C SER A 300 -21.92 -10.74 31.33
N GLY A 301 -21.98 -11.88 30.62
CA GLY A 301 -22.97 -12.93 30.85
C GLY A 301 -24.35 -12.65 30.26
N ASP A 302 -24.52 -11.59 29.47
CA ASP A 302 -25.76 -11.31 28.73
C ASP A 302 -25.75 -12.03 27.38
N PHE A 303 -25.99 -13.33 27.41
CA PHE A 303 -26.00 -14.18 26.23
C PHE A 303 -27.10 -13.82 25.22
N LYS A 304 -28.18 -13.17 25.65
CA LYS A 304 -29.23 -12.73 24.75
C LYS A 304 -28.75 -11.59 23.87
N SER A 305 -28.20 -10.53 24.45
CA SER A 305 -27.62 -9.41 23.73
C SER A 305 -26.40 -9.85 22.89
N ALA A 306 -25.57 -10.77 23.39
CA ALA A 306 -24.47 -11.37 22.64
C ALA A 306 -24.96 -12.03 21.35
N LEU A 307 -26.03 -12.85 21.43
CA LEU A 307 -26.60 -13.51 20.26
C LEU A 307 -27.23 -12.51 19.26
N GLU A 308 -27.90 -11.48 19.75
CA GLU A 308 -28.50 -10.43 18.90
C GLU A 308 -27.42 -9.66 18.14
N ALA A 309 -26.36 -9.22 18.82
CA ALA A 309 -25.22 -8.55 18.20
C ALA A 309 -24.49 -9.45 17.19
N PHE A 310 -24.30 -10.74 17.52
CA PHE A 310 -23.68 -11.71 16.60
C PHE A 310 -24.53 -11.96 15.35
N ARG A 311 -25.87 -11.94 15.45
CA ARG A 311 -26.76 -12.03 14.29
C ARG A 311 -26.63 -10.79 13.37
N LYS A 312 -26.52 -9.58 13.95
CA LYS A 312 -26.25 -8.35 13.18
C LYS A 312 -24.89 -8.46 12.46
N TYR A 313 -23.84 -8.85 13.18
CA TYR A 313 -22.51 -9.11 12.60
C TYR A 313 -22.59 -10.06 11.40
N ARG A 314 -23.23 -11.23 11.57
CA ARG A 314 -23.39 -12.20 10.47
C ARG A 314 -24.14 -11.63 9.28
N LYS A 315 -25.19 -10.83 9.53
CA LYS A 315 -25.95 -10.16 8.46
C LYS A 315 -25.06 -9.25 7.63
N PHE A 316 -24.29 -8.38 8.26
CA PHE A 316 -23.35 -7.49 7.56
C PHE A 316 -22.26 -8.26 6.83
N SER A 317 -21.62 -9.21 7.50
CA SER A 317 -20.55 -10.03 6.91
C SER A 317 -21.03 -10.85 5.70
N ILE A 318 -22.23 -11.45 5.76
CA ILE A 318 -22.81 -12.18 4.63
C ILE A 318 -23.11 -11.26 3.45
N THR A 319 -23.61 -10.04 3.73
CA THR A 319 -23.90 -9.07 2.66
C THR A 319 -22.60 -8.67 1.95
N MET A 320 -21.55 -8.36 2.70
CA MET A 320 -20.22 -8.04 2.15
C MET A 320 -19.63 -9.22 1.35
N LEU A 321 -19.69 -10.43 1.91
CA LEU A 321 -19.21 -11.63 1.22
C LEU A 321 -20.00 -11.93 -0.06
N ARG A 322 -21.31 -11.71 -0.06
CA ARG A 322 -22.15 -11.87 -1.27
C ARG A 322 -21.76 -10.89 -2.36
N GLU A 323 -21.54 -9.63 -2.01
CA GLU A 323 -21.09 -8.62 -2.97
C GLU A 323 -19.72 -8.98 -3.54
N GLN A 324 -18.78 -9.45 -2.71
CA GLN A 324 -17.49 -9.97 -3.13
C GLN A 324 -17.62 -11.24 -4.00
N THR A 325 -18.51 -12.18 -3.63
CA THR A 325 -18.67 -13.48 -4.32
C THR A 325 -19.38 -13.34 -5.67
N ILE A 326 -20.33 -12.42 -5.79
CA ILE A 326 -21.00 -12.12 -7.07
C ILE A 326 -20.00 -11.58 -8.10
N LEU A 327 -18.98 -10.84 -7.65
CA LEU A 327 -17.89 -10.34 -8.48
C LEU A 327 -16.84 -11.42 -8.83
N VAL A 328 -16.72 -12.46 -8.00
CA VAL A 328 -15.75 -13.59 -8.18
C VAL A 328 -16.35 -14.77 -8.96
N GLY A 329 -17.62 -14.74 -9.31
CA GLY A 329 -18.28 -15.85 -9.98
C GLY A 329 -17.68 -16.23 -11.33
N ARG A 330 -16.88 -17.29 -11.35
CA ARG A 330 -16.35 -18.16 -12.42
C ARG A 330 -14.83 -18.14 -12.57
N ASP A 331 -14.24 -19.28 -12.93
CA ASP A 331 -12.79 -19.52 -13.09
C ASP A 331 -12.07 -18.53 -14.03
N LYS A 332 -12.79 -17.92 -14.96
CA LYS A 332 -12.28 -16.83 -15.83
C LYS A 332 -11.94 -15.56 -15.04
N ALA A 333 -12.69 -15.25 -13.98
CA ALA A 333 -12.40 -14.12 -13.10
C ALA A 333 -11.14 -14.35 -12.24
N ARG A 334 -10.85 -15.60 -11.87
CA ARG A 334 -9.61 -15.95 -11.14
C ARG A 334 -8.36 -15.76 -12.00
N ALA A 335 -8.40 -16.13 -13.26
CA ALA A 335 -7.29 -15.93 -14.19
C ALA A 335 -7.04 -14.42 -14.43
N SER A 336 -8.10 -13.65 -14.65
CA SER A 336 -8.00 -12.18 -14.79
C SER A 336 -7.49 -11.50 -13.53
N LYS A 337 -7.91 -11.99 -12.33
CA LYS A 337 -7.41 -11.49 -11.05
C LYS A 337 -5.90 -11.71 -10.90
N ARG A 338 -5.40 -12.91 -11.19
CA ARG A 338 -3.95 -13.20 -11.11
C ARG A 338 -3.14 -12.32 -12.06
N GLN A 339 -3.61 -12.13 -13.29
CA GLN A 339 -2.96 -11.22 -14.24
C GLN A 339 -2.92 -9.77 -13.74
N MET A 340 -4.03 -9.28 -13.16
CA MET A 340 -4.07 -7.94 -12.57
C MET A 340 -3.12 -7.80 -11.39
N GLU A 341 -3.07 -8.80 -10.50
CA GLU A 341 -2.16 -8.80 -9.37
C GLU A 341 -0.70 -8.81 -9.83
N GLN A 342 -0.35 -9.64 -10.81
CA GLN A 342 1.00 -9.66 -11.40
C GLN A 342 1.35 -8.32 -12.06
N ARG A 343 0.42 -7.73 -12.81
CA ARG A 343 0.62 -6.42 -13.44
C ARG A 343 0.82 -5.33 -12.37
N ALA A 344 0.02 -5.32 -11.30
CA ALA A 344 0.18 -4.38 -10.20
C ALA A 344 1.56 -4.52 -9.54
N ARG A 345 1.99 -5.75 -9.23
CA ARG A 345 3.31 -6.02 -8.65
C ARG A 345 4.46 -5.55 -9.56
N LYS A 346 4.39 -5.82 -10.87
CA LYS A 346 5.39 -5.35 -11.84
C LYS A 346 5.50 -3.81 -11.86
N LEU A 347 4.36 -3.12 -11.84
CA LEU A 347 4.34 -1.65 -11.83
C LEU A 347 4.88 -1.08 -10.52
N ILE A 348 4.44 -1.63 -9.38
CA ILE A 348 4.93 -1.23 -8.06
C ILE A 348 6.45 -1.42 -7.98
N ASN A 349 6.98 -2.54 -8.47
CA ASN A 349 8.42 -2.78 -8.49
C ASN A 349 9.17 -1.83 -9.43
N ARG A 350 8.56 -1.47 -10.56
CA ARG A 350 9.13 -0.45 -11.47
C ARG A 350 9.20 0.92 -10.79
N VAL A 351 8.13 1.36 -10.13
CA VAL A 351 8.12 2.61 -9.37
C VAL A 351 9.14 2.56 -8.24
N ARG A 352 9.23 1.41 -7.53
CA ARG A 352 10.21 1.21 -6.47
C ARG A 352 11.64 1.37 -6.97
N SER A 353 12.00 0.74 -8.09
CA SER A 353 13.34 0.87 -8.68
C SER A 353 13.68 2.29 -9.11
N GLN A 354 12.68 3.11 -9.47
CA GLN A 354 12.88 4.52 -9.83
C GLN A 354 13.09 5.43 -8.61
N HIS A 355 12.40 5.17 -7.49
CA HIS A 355 12.39 6.06 -6.33
C HIS A 355 13.25 5.60 -5.15
N GLU A 356 13.63 4.34 -5.09
CA GLU A 356 14.65 3.83 -4.15
C GLU A 356 16.08 3.97 -4.71
N TYR A 357 16.24 4.69 -5.81
CA TYR A 357 17.51 5.00 -6.43
C TYR A 357 18.32 5.95 -5.54
N ASP A 358 19.38 5.44 -4.94
CA ASP A 358 20.43 6.24 -4.28
C ASP A 358 21.64 6.32 -5.22
N PRO A 359 21.91 7.47 -5.87
CA PRO A 359 23.03 7.59 -6.80
C PRO A 359 24.40 7.35 -6.15
N GLU A 360 24.53 7.50 -4.82
CA GLU A 360 25.78 7.22 -4.10
C GLU A 360 25.93 5.74 -3.71
N LYS A 361 24.81 4.99 -3.69
CA LYS A 361 24.78 3.55 -3.41
C LYS A 361 24.32 2.72 -4.60
N HIS A 362 24.08 3.35 -5.74
CA HIS A 362 23.46 2.68 -6.86
C HIS A 362 24.44 1.71 -7.54
N LEU A 363 24.20 0.47 -7.26
CA LEU A 363 24.68 -0.65 -8.03
C LEU A 363 23.62 -0.93 -9.10
N SER A 364 23.88 -0.61 -10.35
CA SER A 364 22.93 -0.60 -11.48
C SER A 364 22.15 -1.90 -11.66
N ASN A 365 22.67 -2.99 -11.14
CA ASN A 365 22.13 -4.34 -11.26
C ASN A 365 21.38 -4.80 -10.00
N VAL A 366 21.39 -3.99 -8.91
CA VAL A 366 20.68 -4.36 -7.67
C VAL A 366 19.20 -4.06 -7.79
N VAL A 367 18.39 -5.09 -7.61
CA VAL A 367 16.94 -5.05 -7.75
C VAL A 367 16.25 -5.52 -6.46
N SER A 368 14.95 -5.28 -6.32
CA SER A 368 14.18 -5.79 -5.19
C SER A 368 14.09 -7.33 -5.22
N GLU A 369 13.97 -7.95 -4.04
CA GLU A 369 13.75 -9.39 -3.90
C GLU A 369 12.59 -9.89 -4.77
N THR A 370 11.45 -9.20 -4.70
CA THR A 370 10.25 -9.58 -5.47
C THR A 370 10.50 -9.54 -6.98
N TYR A 371 11.14 -8.48 -7.48
CA TYR A 371 11.48 -8.37 -8.90
C TYR A 371 12.47 -9.45 -9.34
N TRP A 372 13.46 -9.76 -8.49
CA TRP A 372 14.42 -10.81 -8.77
C TRP A 372 13.74 -12.18 -8.92
N TRP A 373 12.83 -12.54 -7.98
CA TRP A 373 12.07 -13.79 -8.05
C TRP A 373 11.13 -13.83 -9.27
N GLU A 374 10.49 -12.72 -9.60
CA GLU A 374 9.62 -12.62 -10.79
C GLU A 374 10.40 -12.85 -12.07
N GLN A 375 11.57 -12.23 -12.23
CA GLN A 375 12.41 -12.39 -13.41
C GLN A 375 12.98 -13.82 -13.49
N MET A 376 13.41 -14.38 -12.38
CA MET A 376 13.86 -15.77 -12.32
C MET A 376 12.76 -16.73 -12.77
N MET A 377 11.51 -16.53 -12.34
CA MET A 377 10.39 -17.35 -12.78
C MET A 377 10.04 -17.13 -14.26
N GLU A 378 10.10 -15.91 -14.75
CA GLU A 378 9.84 -15.58 -16.16
C GLU A 378 10.88 -16.27 -17.08
N PHE A 379 12.17 -16.16 -16.79
CA PHE A 379 13.24 -16.84 -17.52
C PHE A 379 13.16 -18.37 -17.43
N LYS A 380 12.74 -18.89 -16.27
CA LYS A 380 12.51 -20.33 -16.10
C LYS A 380 11.31 -20.85 -16.90
N ALA A 381 10.27 -20.03 -17.11
CA ALA A 381 9.09 -20.38 -17.90
C ALA A 381 9.37 -20.35 -19.43
N GLU A 382 10.38 -19.62 -19.88
CA GLU A 382 10.82 -19.55 -21.27
C GLU A 382 11.70 -20.77 -21.63
N LEU A 383 11.16 -21.97 -21.51
CA LEU A 383 11.79 -23.28 -21.59
C LEU A 383 12.72 -23.54 -22.80
N GLN A 384 12.68 -22.76 -23.86
CA GLN A 384 13.48 -23.01 -25.08
C GLN A 384 14.72 -22.12 -25.21
N HIS A 385 14.87 -21.07 -24.40
CA HIS A 385 15.95 -20.08 -24.59
C HIS A 385 16.62 -19.61 -23.29
N SER A 386 16.39 -20.28 -22.15
CA SER A 386 16.99 -19.86 -20.88
C SER A 386 18.53 -20.06 -20.88
N SER A 387 19.22 -18.99 -21.23
CA SER A 387 20.67 -18.88 -21.11
C SER A 387 21.09 -18.26 -19.76
N HIS A 388 20.37 -18.58 -18.68
CA HIS A 388 20.58 -17.96 -17.37
C HIS A 388 21.10 -18.96 -16.35
N SER A 389 21.93 -18.47 -15.44
CA SER A 389 22.43 -19.18 -14.27
C SER A 389 22.18 -18.37 -13.00
N VAL A 390 22.12 -19.03 -11.85
CA VAL A 390 21.90 -18.38 -10.55
C VAL A 390 23.07 -18.66 -9.63
N ILE A 391 23.71 -17.59 -9.11
CA ILE A 391 24.69 -17.72 -8.02
C ILE A 391 24.03 -17.27 -6.73
N VAL A 392 24.12 -18.07 -5.68
CA VAL A 392 23.67 -17.75 -4.33
C VAL A 392 24.87 -17.62 -3.41
N ILE A 393 24.95 -16.50 -2.68
CA ILE A 393 25.94 -16.26 -1.64
C ILE A 393 25.21 -16.26 -0.32
N GLN A 394 25.66 -17.10 0.61
CA GLN A 394 25.03 -17.26 1.92
C GLN A 394 26.02 -16.93 3.04
N HIS A 395 25.54 -16.15 4.02
CA HIS A 395 26.27 -15.87 5.24
C HIS A 395 25.32 -15.50 6.38
N ARG A 396 25.65 -15.88 7.64
CA ARG A 396 24.83 -15.59 8.82
C ARG A 396 24.85 -14.13 9.23
N ASP A 397 26.02 -13.47 9.06
CA ASP A 397 26.16 -12.05 9.34
C ASP A 397 25.83 -11.22 8.08
N PRO A 398 24.82 -10.33 8.16
CA PRO A 398 24.41 -9.48 7.04
C PRO A 398 25.51 -8.58 6.48
N HIS A 399 26.46 -8.14 7.32
CA HIS A 399 27.55 -7.25 6.89
C HIS A 399 28.52 -7.89 5.90
N PHE A 400 28.71 -9.22 5.97
CA PHE A 400 29.46 -9.93 4.94
C PHE A 400 28.75 -9.86 3.58
N LEU A 401 27.41 -9.96 3.58
CA LEU A 401 26.63 -9.87 2.36
C LEU A 401 26.60 -8.45 1.77
N ASP A 402 26.72 -7.40 2.59
CA ASP A 402 26.85 -6.03 2.11
C ASP A 402 28.14 -5.86 1.30
N VAL A 403 29.26 -6.39 1.80
CA VAL A 403 30.54 -6.41 1.08
C VAL A 403 30.45 -7.28 -0.17
N CYS A 404 29.83 -8.46 -0.09
CA CYS A 404 29.61 -9.32 -1.24
C CYS A 404 28.77 -8.62 -2.33
N THR A 405 27.82 -7.78 -1.95
CA THR A 405 27.03 -7.00 -2.92
C THR A 405 27.93 -6.07 -3.74
N GLU A 406 28.88 -5.38 -3.11
CA GLU A 406 29.85 -4.53 -3.81
C GLU A 406 30.77 -5.34 -4.74
N LEU A 407 31.26 -6.50 -4.26
CA LEU A 407 32.13 -7.38 -5.04
C LEU A 407 31.41 -7.95 -6.26
N VAL A 408 30.23 -8.52 -6.06
CA VAL A 408 29.40 -9.10 -7.13
C VAL A 408 29.05 -8.05 -8.18
N HIS A 409 28.63 -6.86 -7.73
CA HIS A 409 28.29 -5.78 -8.66
C HIS A 409 29.43 -5.41 -9.60
N SER A 410 30.68 -5.49 -9.13
CA SER A 410 31.86 -5.22 -10.00
C SER A 410 32.02 -6.24 -11.13
N LEU A 411 31.38 -7.41 -11.03
CA LEU A 411 31.40 -8.47 -12.02
C LEU A 411 30.14 -8.50 -12.91
N CYS A 412 29.07 -7.79 -12.52
CA CYS A 412 27.80 -7.82 -13.23
C CYS A 412 27.88 -7.18 -14.61
N ALA A 413 27.33 -7.87 -15.62
CA ALA A 413 27.02 -7.30 -16.91
C ALA A 413 25.67 -6.54 -16.87
N HIS A 414 25.33 -5.82 -17.94
CA HIS A 414 24.15 -4.95 -18.00
C HIS A 414 22.81 -5.67 -17.74
N ASN A 415 22.72 -6.94 -18.10
CA ASN A 415 21.49 -7.74 -17.99
C ASN A 415 21.44 -8.63 -16.75
N ASP A 416 22.49 -8.63 -15.92
CA ASP A 416 22.51 -9.40 -14.69
C ASP A 416 21.68 -8.72 -13.61
N LEU A 417 21.04 -9.52 -12.74
CA LEU A 417 20.20 -9.02 -11.67
C LEU A 417 20.68 -9.53 -10.32
N LEU A 418 21.00 -8.62 -9.43
CA LEU A 418 21.47 -8.88 -8.09
C LEU A 418 20.41 -8.49 -7.06
N SER A 419 20.12 -9.34 -6.09
CA SER A 419 19.19 -9.03 -5.02
C SER A 419 19.53 -9.72 -3.72
N ARG A 420 19.20 -9.06 -2.61
CA ARG A 420 19.15 -9.71 -1.33
C ARG A 420 17.85 -10.50 -1.23
N ILE A 421 17.91 -11.82 -1.41
CA ILE A 421 16.76 -12.73 -1.44
C ILE A 421 16.34 -13.22 -0.04
N SER A 422 17.15 -12.97 0.99
CA SER A 422 16.80 -13.09 2.40
C SER A 422 17.78 -12.31 3.28
N SER A 423 17.57 -12.28 4.60
CA SER A 423 18.54 -11.69 5.55
C SER A 423 19.93 -12.35 5.51
N GLN A 424 20.02 -13.59 5.02
CA GLN A 424 21.23 -14.40 5.02
C GLN A 424 21.68 -14.81 3.62
N ARG A 425 21.00 -14.35 2.54
CA ARG A 425 21.30 -14.77 1.17
C ARG A 425 21.24 -13.62 0.18
N LEU A 426 22.23 -13.60 -0.72
CA LEU A 426 22.31 -12.73 -1.88
C LEU A 426 22.17 -13.61 -3.12
N GLY A 427 21.29 -13.26 -4.05
CA GLY A 427 21.06 -13.97 -5.30
C GLY A 427 21.50 -13.14 -6.50
N LEU A 428 22.36 -13.69 -7.34
CA LEU A 428 22.77 -13.13 -8.64
C LEU A 428 22.17 -13.97 -9.75
N LEU A 429 21.34 -13.37 -10.59
CA LEU A 429 20.81 -13.96 -11.80
C LEU A 429 21.67 -13.48 -12.97
N LEU A 430 22.44 -14.40 -13.54
CA LEU A 430 23.35 -14.15 -14.66
C LEU A 430 22.64 -14.38 -15.98
N ALA A 431 22.79 -13.44 -16.92
CA ALA A 431 22.30 -13.56 -18.29
C ALA A 431 23.19 -14.48 -19.17
N GLU A 432 23.97 -15.33 -18.54
CA GLU A 432 24.95 -16.24 -19.18
C GLU A 432 24.81 -17.65 -18.61
N LYS A 433 25.29 -18.66 -19.34
CA LYS A 433 25.27 -20.07 -18.95
C LYS A 433 26.59 -20.77 -19.22
N ASP A 434 26.68 -22.00 -18.73
CA ASP A 434 27.76 -22.91 -18.99
C ASP A 434 29.15 -22.34 -18.60
N GLU A 435 30.13 -22.32 -19.50
CA GLU A 435 31.49 -21.87 -19.21
C GLU A 435 31.59 -20.41 -18.77
N ALA A 436 30.75 -19.52 -19.29
CA ALA A 436 30.75 -18.10 -18.93
C ALA A 436 30.27 -17.88 -17.50
N SER A 437 29.21 -18.56 -17.09
CA SER A 437 28.71 -18.50 -15.70
C SER A 437 29.70 -19.13 -14.70
N GLU A 438 30.38 -20.20 -15.10
CA GLU A 438 31.44 -20.84 -14.30
C GLU A 438 32.63 -19.89 -14.10
N GLN A 439 33.03 -19.14 -15.12
CA GLN A 439 34.12 -18.15 -15.02
C GLN A 439 33.77 -17.02 -14.03
N VAL A 440 32.53 -16.50 -14.08
CA VAL A 440 32.04 -15.50 -13.11
C VAL A 440 32.07 -16.07 -11.71
N TYR A 441 31.55 -17.29 -11.52
CA TYR A 441 31.53 -17.99 -10.24
C TYR A 441 32.96 -18.18 -9.67
N GLN A 442 33.91 -18.67 -10.45
CA GLN A 442 35.30 -18.84 -10.01
C GLN A 442 36.00 -17.51 -9.70
N THR A 443 35.70 -16.47 -10.50
CA THR A 443 36.22 -15.13 -10.22
C THR A 443 35.68 -14.59 -8.90
N LEU A 444 34.40 -14.78 -8.63
CA LEU A 444 33.78 -14.37 -7.39
C LEU A 444 34.34 -15.08 -6.16
N LEU A 445 34.54 -16.42 -6.27
CA LEU A 445 35.19 -17.19 -5.20
C LEU A 445 36.59 -16.66 -4.88
N ASN A 446 37.40 -16.42 -5.90
CA ASN A 446 38.75 -15.85 -5.74
C ASN A 446 38.67 -14.44 -5.09
N MET A 447 37.73 -13.58 -5.49
CA MET A 447 37.58 -12.26 -4.92
C MET A 447 37.18 -12.32 -3.43
N ILE A 448 36.28 -13.21 -3.05
CA ILE A 448 35.87 -13.42 -1.66
C ILE A 448 37.06 -13.93 -0.82
N GLU A 449 37.85 -14.87 -1.36
CA GLU A 449 38.99 -15.44 -0.65
C GLU A 449 40.12 -14.42 -0.39
N ILE A 450 40.43 -13.57 -1.37
CA ILE A 450 41.49 -12.56 -1.25
C ILE A 450 41.06 -11.25 -0.61
N TYR A 451 39.76 -11.05 -0.38
CA TYR A 451 39.24 -9.80 0.17
C TYR A 451 39.73 -9.55 1.59
N PRO A 452 40.21 -8.35 1.94
CA PRO A 452 40.75 -8.06 3.27
C PRO A 452 39.63 -7.79 4.30
N TRP A 453 38.88 -8.81 4.67
CA TRP A 453 37.72 -8.75 5.60
C TRP A 453 38.04 -8.06 6.92
N GLN A 454 39.25 -8.26 7.46
CA GLN A 454 39.66 -7.61 8.72
C GLN A 454 39.71 -6.08 8.64
N ARG A 455 39.85 -5.49 7.44
CA ARG A 455 39.80 -4.03 7.28
C ARG A 455 38.38 -3.46 7.47
N LYS A 456 37.38 -4.29 7.33
CA LYS A 456 35.96 -3.96 7.57
C LYS A 456 35.49 -4.45 8.95
N GLU A 457 36.43 -4.84 9.81
CA GLU A 457 36.14 -5.40 11.16
C GLU A 457 35.30 -6.69 11.12
N LEU A 458 35.30 -7.38 9.98
CA LEU A 458 34.59 -8.65 9.78
C LEU A 458 35.56 -9.81 10.00
N SER A 459 35.20 -10.68 10.96
CA SER A 459 35.96 -11.87 11.29
C SER A 459 35.01 -13.06 11.48
N GLY A 460 35.35 -14.21 10.88
CA GLY A 460 34.50 -15.40 10.96
C GLY A 460 34.68 -16.34 9.77
N GLU A 461 33.69 -17.19 9.57
CA GLU A 461 33.61 -18.07 8.42
C GLU A 461 33.43 -17.26 7.13
N MET A 462 33.94 -17.75 6.02
CA MET A 462 33.78 -17.10 4.72
C MET A 462 32.36 -17.34 4.18
N PRO A 463 31.83 -16.40 3.37
CA PRO A 463 30.56 -16.61 2.70
C PRO A 463 30.56 -17.86 1.82
N ASN A 464 29.52 -18.66 1.93
CA ASN A 464 29.34 -19.83 1.07
C ASN A 464 28.72 -19.39 -0.26
N VAL A 465 29.28 -19.86 -1.38
CA VAL A 465 28.82 -19.50 -2.73
C VAL A 465 28.47 -20.75 -3.49
N THR A 466 27.30 -20.78 -4.10
CA THR A 466 26.82 -21.90 -4.91
C THR A 466 26.34 -21.41 -6.28
N LEU A 467 26.63 -22.20 -7.32
CA LEU A 467 26.18 -21.96 -8.70
C LEU A 467 25.09 -22.97 -9.06
N HIS A 468 23.98 -22.50 -9.59
CA HIS A 468 22.85 -23.31 -9.99
C HIS A 468 22.43 -22.99 -11.43
N SER A 469 22.00 -24.02 -12.17
CA SER A 469 21.24 -23.79 -13.39
C SER A 469 19.87 -23.23 -13.05
N ILE A 470 19.41 -22.25 -13.82
CA ILE A 470 18.06 -21.67 -13.60
C ILE A 470 16.96 -22.72 -13.63
N LEU A 471 17.12 -23.79 -14.43
CA LEU A 471 16.11 -24.85 -14.53
C LEU A 471 16.00 -25.69 -13.26
N SER A 472 17.10 -25.94 -12.56
CA SER A 472 17.14 -26.69 -11.30
C SER A 472 16.92 -25.83 -10.07
N PHE A 473 16.97 -24.49 -10.18
CA PHE A 473 16.80 -23.58 -9.07
C PHE A 473 15.36 -23.60 -8.55
N PRO A 474 15.10 -23.53 -7.22
CA PRO A 474 13.75 -23.58 -6.65
C PRO A 474 12.90 -22.35 -7.04
N PHE A 475 11.58 -22.44 -6.85
CA PHE A 475 10.65 -21.39 -7.22
C PHE A 475 10.38 -20.40 -6.07
N THR A 476 10.71 -20.79 -4.84
CA THR A 476 10.47 -19.97 -3.64
C THR A 476 11.65 -20.04 -2.69
N LEU A 477 11.76 -19.04 -1.80
CA LEU A 477 12.77 -19.02 -0.75
C LEU A 477 12.64 -20.24 0.18
N GLU A 478 11.41 -20.67 0.51
CA GLU A 478 11.15 -21.83 1.37
C GLU A 478 11.74 -23.12 0.78
N GLN A 479 11.54 -23.34 -0.53
CA GLN A 479 12.13 -24.47 -1.23
C GLN A 479 13.65 -24.40 -1.28
N LEU A 480 14.23 -23.19 -1.40
CA LEU A 480 15.67 -23.00 -1.35
C LEU A 480 16.24 -23.33 0.05
N GLU A 481 15.53 -23.00 1.10
CA GLU A 481 15.89 -23.33 2.47
C GLU A 481 15.83 -24.83 2.74
N GLU A 482 14.80 -25.51 2.25
CA GLU A 482 14.67 -26.99 2.33
C GLU A 482 15.82 -27.71 1.59
N MET A 483 16.19 -27.24 0.40
CA MET A 483 17.34 -27.79 -0.35
C MET A 483 18.64 -27.65 0.44
N SER A 484 18.91 -26.49 1.00
CA SER A 484 20.13 -26.25 1.80
C SER A 484 20.20 -27.15 3.04
N LEU A 485 19.08 -27.39 3.72
CA LEU A 485 19.01 -28.30 4.88
C LEU A 485 19.25 -29.77 4.48
N GLN A 486 18.82 -30.18 3.29
CA GLN A 486 19.08 -31.51 2.77
C GLN A 486 20.57 -31.71 2.41
N GLU A 487 21.21 -30.73 1.79
CA GLU A 487 22.64 -30.77 1.45
C GLU A 487 23.53 -30.82 2.71
N GLU A 488 23.20 -30.09 3.77
CA GLU A 488 23.90 -30.16 5.06
C GLU A 488 23.74 -31.53 5.74
N SER A 489 22.60 -32.21 5.55
CA SER A 489 22.34 -33.53 6.12
C SER A 489 23.08 -34.69 5.39
N TYR A 490 23.38 -34.53 4.11
CA TYR A 490 24.14 -35.52 3.30
C TYR A 490 25.65 -35.28 3.30
N GLY A 491 26.10 -34.05 3.71
CA GLY A 491 27.51 -33.69 3.74
C GLY A 491 28.28 -34.05 5.02
N SER A 492 27.63 -34.63 6.04
CA SER A 492 28.32 -35.09 7.24
C SER A 492 28.97 -36.43 6.99
N PRO A 493 30.32 -36.57 6.93
CA PRO A 493 30.97 -37.86 6.82
C PRO A 493 30.72 -38.61 8.13
N THR A 494 30.07 -39.74 8.03
CA THR A 494 30.04 -40.75 9.11
C THR A 494 31.48 -41.05 9.54
N GLN A 495 31.81 -40.67 10.77
CA GLN A 495 32.96 -41.21 11.49
C GLN A 495 32.67 -42.63 11.95
#